data_529b581a15cb5e9c41cf6edf2818b48f
#
_entry.id   529b581a15cb5e9c41cf6edf2818b48f
#
_cell.length_a   1.000
_cell.length_b   1.000
_cell.length_c   1.000
_cell.angle_alpha   90.00
_cell.angle_beta   90.00
_cell.angle_gamma   90.00
#
_symmetry.space_group_name_H-M   'P 1'
#
loop_
_entity.id
_entity.type
_entity.pdbx_description
1 polymer ?
#
loop_
_entity_poly.entity_id
_entity_poly.type
_entity_poly.pdbx_seq_one_letter_code
_entity_poly.pdbx_strand_id
1 'polypeptide(L)'
;MKNRFRRRLGILGLVLLALAAAFALPAAAGTRDGDGLHERAFLAEYAGFGDASPSLALIEERLAQMARDLGSEGEKRSTRNLTLLDLALRASGMAETVYPIAPQELERLSGRLGKRLDEADARNLAAAKSIGLIESEKAWAAEAAVPVREAVRLLYRVIGISNGGDRALGRSDDPEIYGRLQSAWDSFRLFDGGRLFNLGVRAIADGASTGYNIKSDAFDARFVSLYTLQYGHSDIRHAKQLMALLNEKGLVARVALEPKTSSYRYLLEWGPVPEPSRHYRVDKVREDLYLASALEYDLKLEFRTLKDKDAFDSLVQAHAKKNDANPEGRGLLYGSWWQPLYSSLTPMGPGYEEVAENVVRSEASVGYRMHSFVLKGGERRFRTAFLALDPSLKIETRPLWCNEAFYRYLKGEHQ
;
A
#
# COMPACT_ATOMS: atom_id res chain seq x y z
N MET A 1 -32.64 -23.92 44.92
CA MET A 1 -31.97 -24.10 43.61
C MET A 1 -31.58 -22.76 42.97
N LYS A 2 -30.87 -21.84 43.68
CA LYS A 2 -30.50 -20.52 43.13
C LYS A 2 -29.01 -20.15 43.32
N ASN A 3 -28.13 -21.08 43.67
CA ASN A 3 -26.71 -20.72 44.00
C ASN A 3 -25.64 -21.50 43.21
N ARG A 4 -25.99 -22.17 42.11
CA ARG A 4 -25.01 -22.86 41.25
C ARG A 4 -24.71 -22.17 39.91
N PHE A 5 -25.37 -21.04 39.59
CA PHE A 5 -25.20 -20.34 38.29
C PHE A 5 -24.20 -19.18 38.33
N ARG A 6 -23.80 -18.72 39.51
CA ARG A 6 -22.89 -17.58 39.66
C ARG A 6 -21.39 -17.89 39.66
N ARG A 7 -21.01 -19.18 39.74
CA ARG A 7 -19.58 -19.56 39.74
C ARG A 7 -19.00 -19.97 38.39
N ARG A 8 -19.81 -20.10 37.32
CA ARG A 8 -19.31 -20.43 35.99
C ARG A 8 -19.09 -19.22 35.05
N LEU A 9 -19.60 -18.05 35.41
CA LEU A 9 -19.33 -16.81 34.64
C LEU A 9 -18.00 -16.11 35.03
N GLY A 10 -17.42 -16.44 36.18
CA GLY A 10 -16.17 -15.81 36.62
C GLY A 10 -14.89 -16.37 35.99
N ILE A 11 -14.96 -17.60 35.45
CA ILE A 11 -13.78 -18.26 34.86
C ILE A 11 -13.69 -18.07 33.34
N LEU A 12 -14.81 -17.87 32.66
CA LEU A 12 -14.80 -17.53 31.21
C LEU A 12 -14.37 -16.09 30.94
N GLY A 13 -14.60 -15.19 31.88
CA GLY A 13 -14.19 -13.76 31.72
C GLY A 13 -12.68 -13.56 31.90
N LEU A 14 -11.98 -14.43 32.61
CA LEU A 14 -10.53 -14.31 32.84
C LEU A 14 -9.68 -14.97 31.74
N VAL A 15 -10.22 -15.93 31.01
CA VAL A 15 -9.52 -16.57 29.87
C VAL A 15 -9.61 -15.75 28.61
N LEU A 16 -10.67 -14.96 28.42
CA LEU A 16 -10.82 -14.02 27.30
C LEU A 16 -9.97 -12.76 27.47
N LEU A 17 -9.61 -12.36 28.70
CA LEU A 17 -8.71 -11.25 28.96
C LEU A 17 -7.22 -11.62 28.83
N ALA A 18 -6.87 -12.91 28.94
CA ALA A 18 -5.48 -13.36 28.82
C ALA A 18 -5.05 -13.65 27.36
N LEU A 19 -5.99 -13.87 26.43
CA LEU A 19 -5.70 -14.05 25.00
C LEU A 19 -5.71 -12.74 24.21
N ALA A 20 -6.31 -11.68 24.74
CA ALA A 20 -6.24 -10.32 24.15
C ALA A 20 -4.92 -9.60 24.49
N ALA A 21 -4.13 -10.10 25.44
CA ALA A 21 -2.87 -9.47 25.86
C ALA A 21 -1.65 -9.91 25.03
N ALA A 22 -1.79 -10.89 24.14
CA ALA A 22 -0.65 -11.43 23.36
C ALA A 22 -0.46 -10.78 21.99
N PHE A 23 -1.39 -9.90 21.54
CA PHE A 23 -1.27 -9.14 20.30
C PHE A 23 -1.65 -7.65 20.47
N ALA A 24 -1.56 -7.13 21.66
CA ALA A 24 -1.52 -5.70 21.83
C ALA A 24 -0.11 -5.22 21.41
N LEU A 25 0.08 -4.92 20.13
CA LEU A 25 1.01 -3.86 19.76
C LEU A 25 0.73 -2.72 20.76
N PRO A 26 1.75 -2.15 21.42
CA PRO A 26 1.51 -1.07 22.35
C PRO A 26 0.67 -0.02 21.62
N ALA A 27 -0.53 0.24 22.13
CA ALA A 27 -1.32 1.37 21.70
C ALA A 27 -0.39 2.58 21.81
N ALA A 28 0.08 3.08 20.67
CA ALA A 28 0.95 4.23 20.62
C ALA A 28 0.18 5.39 21.22
N ALA A 29 0.36 5.59 22.51
CA ALA A 29 -0.07 6.80 23.18
C ALA A 29 0.45 7.95 22.35
N GLY A 30 -0.46 8.75 21.79
CA GLY A 30 -0.29 10.02 21.09
C GLY A 30 1.13 10.38 20.66
N THR A 31 1.77 9.60 19.80
CA THR A 31 3.07 9.96 19.23
C THR A 31 2.85 11.11 18.28
N ARG A 32 3.41 12.25 18.65
CA ARG A 32 3.53 13.38 17.74
C ARG A 32 4.25 12.88 16.49
N ASP A 33 3.77 13.29 15.33
CA ASP A 33 4.28 13.00 13.98
C ASP A 33 5.79 13.34 13.75
N GLY A 34 6.51 13.57 14.81
CA GLY A 34 7.95 13.86 14.85
C GLY A 34 8.88 12.64 14.82
N ASP A 35 8.37 11.42 15.01
CA ASP A 35 9.24 10.26 15.31
C ASP A 35 9.70 9.45 14.10
N GLY A 36 9.28 9.80 12.87
CA GLY A 36 9.64 9.09 11.64
C GLY A 36 9.12 7.64 11.60
N LEU A 37 7.98 7.38 12.25
CA LEU A 37 7.39 6.04 12.33
C LEU A 37 6.92 5.54 10.97
N HIS A 38 6.34 6.43 10.17
CA HIS A 38 5.89 6.10 8.81
C HIS A 38 7.07 5.72 7.92
N GLU A 39 8.14 6.53 7.92
CA GLU A 39 9.34 6.27 7.13
C GLU A 39 10.04 4.97 7.56
N ARG A 40 10.09 4.67 8.86
CA ARG A 40 10.62 3.39 9.37
C ARG A 40 9.79 2.21 8.90
N ALA A 41 8.47 2.30 8.99
CA ALA A 41 7.57 1.25 8.52
C ALA A 41 7.71 1.03 7.01
N PHE A 42 7.87 2.10 6.21
CA PHE A 42 8.15 2.01 4.79
C PHE A 42 9.49 1.28 4.52
N LEU A 43 10.55 1.66 5.23
CA LEU A 43 11.85 1.02 5.07
C LEU A 43 11.83 -0.46 5.47
N ALA A 44 11.09 -0.81 6.52
CA ALA A 44 10.89 -2.19 6.94
C ALA A 44 10.18 -3.01 5.87
N GLU A 45 9.11 -2.48 5.29
CA GLU A 45 8.25 -3.18 4.34
C GLU A 45 8.86 -3.26 2.92
N TYR A 46 9.51 -2.17 2.45
CA TYR A 46 9.91 -2.04 1.05
C TYR A 46 11.42 -1.90 0.79
N ALA A 47 12.24 -1.67 1.81
CA ALA A 47 13.67 -1.45 1.66
C ALA A 47 14.56 -2.54 2.29
N GLY A 48 13.94 -3.61 2.81
CA GLY A 48 14.64 -4.78 3.35
C GLY A 48 15.26 -4.58 4.73
N PHE A 49 14.80 -3.59 5.51
CA PHE A 49 15.30 -3.35 6.87
C PHE A 49 14.67 -4.27 7.94
N GLY A 50 13.59 -4.99 7.61
CA GLY A 50 12.87 -5.81 8.56
C GLY A 50 12.34 -5.00 9.76
N ASP A 51 12.00 -5.67 10.86
CA ASP A 51 11.45 -5.02 12.06
C ASP A 51 12.51 -4.29 12.90
N ALA A 52 13.80 -4.42 12.57
CA ALA A 52 14.88 -3.76 13.30
C ALA A 52 14.89 -2.26 12.99
N SER A 53 15.02 -1.44 14.04
CA SER A 53 15.29 -0.01 13.85
C SER A 53 16.62 0.18 13.12
N PRO A 54 16.66 0.81 11.95
CA PRO A 54 17.88 0.96 11.17
C PRO A 54 18.92 1.79 11.95
N SER A 55 20.17 1.31 11.98
CA SER A 55 21.30 2.08 12.52
C SER A 55 21.82 3.06 11.46
N LEU A 56 22.57 4.09 11.90
CA LEU A 56 23.24 4.99 10.96
C LEU A 56 24.19 4.25 10.02
N ALA A 57 24.89 3.20 10.50
CA ALA A 57 25.78 2.40 9.69
C ALA A 57 25.03 1.63 8.58
N LEU A 58 23.88 1.05 8.90
CA LEU A 58 23.08 0.32 7.93
C LEU A 58 22.47 1.26 6.87
N ILE A 59 22.06 2.46 7.27
CA ILE A 59 21.58 3.49 6.34
C ILE A 59 22.71 3.95 5.40
N GLU A 60 23.90 4.19 5.94
CA GLU A 60 25.09 4.55 5.17
C GLU A 60 25.45 3.47 4.14
N GLU A 61 25.47 2.20 4.57
CA GLU A 61 25.71 1.06 3.68
C GLU A 61 24.66 0.99 2.55
N ARG A 62 23.38 1.19 2.87
CA ARG A 62 22.31 1.16 1.87
C ARG A 62 22.44 2.30 0.86
N LEU A 63 22.74 3.51 1.32
CA LEU A 63 22.99 4.65 0.43
C LEU A 63 24.21 4.41 -0.46
N ALA A 64 25.29 3.86 0.10
CA ALA A 64 26.48 3.50 -0.67
C ALA A 64 26.17 2.43 -1.74
N GLN A 65 25.38 1.42 -1.42
CA GLN A 65 24.95 0.43 -2.40
C GLN A 65 24.12 1.06 -3.53
N MET A 66 23.12 1.88 -3.20
CA MET A 66 22.30 2.57 -4.20
C MET A 66 23.14 3.49 -5.10
N ALA A 67 24.15 4.18 -4.56
CA ALA A 67 25.07 4.99 -5.34
C ALA A 67 25.89 4.13 -6.33
N ARG A 68 26.43 2.99 -5.87
CA ARG A 68 27.17 2.04 -6.74
C ARG A 68 26.29 1.47 -7.85
N ASP A 69 25.02 1.17 -7.55
CA ASP A 69 24.04 0.68 -8.55
C ASP A 69 23.83 1.70 -9.69
N LEU A 70 24.06 3.00 -9.40
CA LEU A 70 24.03 4.10 -10.38
C LEU A 70 25.44 4.40 -10.95
N GLY A 71 26.45 3.56 -10.70
CA GLY A 71 27.80 3.75 -11.20
C GLY A 71 28.57 4.88 -10.51
N SER A 72 28.17 5.27 -9.28
CA SER A 72 28.78 6.35 -8.51
C SER A 72 29.32 5.85 -7.17
N GLU A 73 30.49 6.32 -6.78
CA GLU A 73 31.06 6.05 -5.46
C GLU A 73 30.95 7.29 -4.58
N GLY A 74 30.64 7.07 -3.30
CA GLY A 74 30.58 8.14 -2.31
C GLY A 74 31.99 8.65 -1.94
N GLU A 75 32.05 9.94 -1.66
CA GLU A 75 33.29 10.57 -1.19
C GLU A 75 33.23 10.82 0.31
N LYS A 76 34.30 10.54 1.00
CA LYS A 76 34.43 10.89 2.42
C LYS A 76 34.53 12.41 2.56
N ARG A 77 33.64 12.99 3.34
CA ARG A 77 33.58 14.41 3.63
C ARG A 77 34.11 14.75 5.03
N SER A 78 34.13 16.03 5.36
CA SER A 78 34.67 16.53 6.63
C SER A 78 33.99 15.96 7.88
N THR A 79 32.70 15.63 7.78
CA THR A 79 31.96 14.97 8.84
C THR A 79 31.18 13.77 8.32
N ARG A 80 30.76 12.87 9.22
CA ARG A 80 29.90 11.73 8.87
C ARG A 80 28.57 12.17 8.26
N ASN A 81 27.99 13.24 8.79
CA ASN A 81 26.73 13.78 8.28
C ASN A 81 26.85 14.20 6.82
N LEU A 82 27.93 14.90 6.49
CA LEU A 82 28.20 15.36 5.11
C LEU A 82 28.56 14.21 4.17
N THR A 83 29.22 13.16 4.68
CA THR A 83 29.43 11.91 3.94
C THR A 83 28.10 11.23 3.61
N LEU A 84 27.15 11.18 4.55
CA LEU A 84 25.79 10.67 4.30
C LEU A 84 25.06 11.48 3.25
N LEU A 85 25.22 12.82 3.24
CA LEU A 85 24.60 13.68 2.22
C LEU A 85 25.22 13.47 0.84
N ASP A 86 26.54 13.30 0.74
CA ASP A 86 27.22 12.97 -0.52
C ASP A 86 26.67 11.64 -1.08
N LEU A 87 26.60 10.61 -0.26
CA LEU A 87 26.01 9.32 -0.63
C LEU A 87 24.55 9.46 -1.06
N ALA A 88 23.77 10.26 -0.35
CA ALA A 88 22.36 10.47 -0.65
C ALA A 88 22.14 11.18 -1.99
N LEU A 89 22.93 12.19 -2.30
CA LEU A 89 22.90 12.89 -3.60
C LEU A 89 23.25 11.94 -4.75
N ARG A 90 24.29 11.10 -4.57
CA ARG A 90 24.68 10.09 -5.56
C ARG A 90 23.65 8.98 -5.71
N ALA A 91 23.14 8.47 -4.61
CA ALA A 91 22.11 7.43 -4.58
C ALA A 91 20.76 7.88 -5.16
N SER A 92 20.48 9.18 -5.13
CA SER A 92 19.28 9.77 -5.78
C SER A 92 19.48 10.09 -7.26
N GLY A 93 20.70 9.94 -7.80
CA GLY A 93 21.02 10.39 -9.16
C GLY A 93 21.08 11.91 -9.33
N MET A 94 21.17 12.66 -8.21
CA MET A 94 21.09 14.12 -8.20
C MET A 94 22.43 14.81 -7.86
N ALA A 95 23.54 14.06 -7.88
CA ALA A 95 24.85 14.61 -7.55
C ALA A 95 25.24 15.81 -8.44
N GLU A 96 24.82 15.82 -9.69
CA GLU A 96 25.09 16.89 -10.65
C GLU A 96 24.42 18.22 -10.29
N THR A 97 23.40 18.22 -9.45
CA THR A 97 22.75 19.45 -8.96
C THR A 97 23.66 20.30 -8.08
N VAL A 98 24.77 19.73 -7.62
CA VAL A 98 25.78 20.44 -6.83
C VAL A 98 26.46 21.56 -7.62
N TYR A 99 26.66 21.39 -8.93
CA TYR A 99 27.43 22.32 -9.78
C TYR A 99 26.74 23.66 -10.07
N PRO A 100 25.45 23.75 -10.30
CA PRO A 100 24.79 25.02 -10.62
C PRO A 100 24.57 25.95 -9.45
N ILE A 101 25.01 25.61 -8.22
CA ILE A 101 24.84 26.46 -7.04
C ILE A 101 25.81 27.62 -7.07
N ALA A 102 25.25 28.85 -7.08
CA ALA A 102 26.03 30.06 -7.20
C ALA A 102 26.95 30.32 -6.00
N PRO A 103 28.17 30.85 -6.18
CA PRO A 103 29.10 31.15 -5.08
C PRO A 103 28.49 32.05 -3.99
N GLN A 104 27.69 33.04 -4.36
CA GLN A 104 27.01 33.95 -3.41
C GLN A 104 26.04 33.20 -2.48
N GLU A 105 25.39 32.13 -2.98
CA GLU A 105 24.48 31.31 -2.16
C GLU A 105 25.28 30.48 -1.15
N LEU A 106 26.47 30.00 -1.54
CA LEU A 106 27.38 29.27 -0.63
C LEU A 106 27.92 30.18 0.49
N GLU A 107 28.24 31.43 0.18
CA GLU A 107 28.64 32.43 1.17
C GLU A 107 27.50 32.74 2.15
N ARG A 108 26.27 32.91 1.65
CA ARG A 108 25.08 33.11 2.48
C ARG A 108 24.83 31.91 3.37
N LEU A 109 25.03 30.69 2.88
CA LEU A 109 24.88 29.46 3.66
C LEU A 109 25.87 29.43 4.81
N SER A 110 27.16 29.68 4.56
CA SER A 110 28.19 29.76 5.59
C SER A 110 27.87 30.83 6.64
N GLY A 111 27.39 31.98 6.23
CA GLY A 111 26.94 33.07 7.12
C GLY A 111 25.76 32.63 8.01
N ARG A 112 24.74 31.97 7.45
CA ARG A 112 23.59 31.46 8.23
C ARG A 112 24.00 30.38 9.24
N LEU A 113 24.98 29.56 8.91
CA LEU A 113 25.44 28.48 9.77
C LEU A 113 26.46 28.95 10.85
N GLY A 114 27.00 30.16 10.69
CA GLY A 114 28.07 30.68 11.57
C GLY A 114 29.34 29.81 11.52
N LYS A 115 29.53 29.04 10.45
CA LYS A 115 30.64 28.09 10.27
C LYS A 115 31.10 28.14 8.82
N ARG A 116 32.41 28.24 8.61
CA ARG A 116 32.99 28.09 7.29
C ARG A 116 33.07 26.60 6.94
N LEU A 117 32.43 26.24 5.85
CA LEU A 117 32.47 24.92 5.24
C LEU A 117 33.47 24.96 4.07
N ASP A 118 34.06 23.83 3.71
CA ASP A 118 34.69 23.75 2.40
C ASP A 118 33.65 23.84 1.29
N GLU A 119 34.08 24.18 0.09
CA GLU A 119 33.17 24.46 -1.02
C GLU A 119 32.33 23.25 -1.40
N ALA A 120 32.92 22.04 -1.40
CA ALA A 120 32.21 20.82 -1.78
C ALA A 120 31.15 20.43 -0.75
N ASP A 121 31.47 20.55 0.56
CA ASP A 121 30.53 20.30 1.65
C ASP A 121 29.37 21.31 1.63
N ALA A 122 29.68 22.60 1.38
CA ALA A 122 28.68 23.65 1.25
C ALA A 122 27.74 23.39 0.05
N ARG A 123 28.29 22.97 -1.08
CA ARG A 123 27.51 22.59 -2.28
C ARG A 123 26.59 21.41 -2.01
N ASN A 124 27.10 20.34 -1.43
CA ASN A 124 26.31 19.15 -1.09
C ASN A 124 25.15 19.50 -0.15
N LEU A 125 25.43 20.33 0.86
CA LEU A 125 24.42 20.76 1.83
C LEU A 125 23.32 21.60 1.18
N ALA A 126 23.70 22.56 0.34
CA ALA A 126 22.76 23.41 -0.40
C ALA A 126 21.94 22.59 -1.42
N ALA A 127 22.57 21.67 -2.16
CA ALA A 127 21.89 20.78 -3.09
C ALA A 127 20.87 19.89 -2.39
N ALA A 128 21.29 19.21 -1.30
CA ALA A 128 20.39 18.35 -0.53
C ALA A 128 19.17 19.10 0.00
N LYS A 129 19.34 20.36 0.40
CA LYS A 129 18.24 21.24 0.81
C LYS A 129 17.33 21.61 -0.37
N SER A 130 17.92 22.00 -1.49
CA SER A 130 17.15 22.48 -2.67
C SER A 130 16.27 21.41 -3.30
N ILE A 131 16.72 20.14 -3.27
CA ILE A 131 15.95 19.01 -3.79
C ILE A 131 15.07 18.33 -2.71
N GLY A 132 15.02 18.87 -1.49
CA GLY A 132 14.14 18.39 -0.44
C GLY A 132 14.63 17.13 0.28
N LEU A 133 15.90 16.72 0.15
CA LEU A 133 16.46 15.60 0.91
C LEU A 133 16.55 15.90 2.41
N ILE A 134 16.80 17.16 2.77
CA ILE A 134 16.86 17.63 4.15
C ILE A 134 15.94 18.83 4.37
N GLU A 135 15.44 19.01 5.59
CA GLU A 135 14.59 20.15 5.95
C GLU A 135 15.38 21.36 6.43
N SER A 136 16.50 21.12 7.09
CA SER A 136 17.36 22.16 7.66
C SER A 136 18.82 21.77 7.53
N GLU A 137 19.62 22.71 7.09
CA GLU A 137 21.06 22.55 6.92
C GLU A 137 21.80 22.46 8.26
N LYS A 138 21.28 23.10 9.31
CA LYS A 138 21.98 23.27 10.60
C LYS A 138 22.36 21.95 11.26
N ALA A 139 21.45 20.99 11.31
CA ALA A 139 21.70 19.68 11.92
C ALA A 139 22.76 18.88 11.14
N TRP A 140 22.74 19.00 9.82
CA TRP A 140 23.64 18.27 8.93
C TRP A 140 25.04 18.89 8.84
N ALA A 141 25.15 20.19 9.06
CA ALA A 141 26.43 20.89 9.15
C ALA A 141 27.15 20.65 10.50
N ALA A 142 26.46 20.15 11.54
CA ALA A 142 27.03 19.90 12.85
C ALA A 142 28.04 18.74 12.82
N GLU A 143 29.01 18.76 13.76
CA GLU A 143 29.96 17.68 13.95
C GLU A 143 29.34 16.46 14.64
N ALA A 144 28.39 16.72 15.56
CA ALA A 144 27.64 15.67 16.21
C ALA A 144 26.80 14.89 15.18
N ALA A 145 26.82 13.55 15.29
CA ALA A 145 26.04 12.71 14.39
C ALA A 145 24.55 13.09 14.42
N VAL A 146 23.92 13.17 13.25
CA VAL A 146 22.48 13.41 13.15
C VAL A 146 21.70 12.29 13.86
N PRO A 147 20.54 12.61 14.45
CA PRO A 147 19.66 11.59 14.99
C PRO A 147 19.30 10.55 13.92
N VAL A 148 19.18 9.28 14.31
CA VAL A 148 18.84 8.17 13.40
C VAL A 148 17.56 8.47 12.61
N ARG A 149 16.56 9.12 13.24
CA ARG A 149 15.32 9.54 12.56
C ARG A 149 15.54 10.44 11.34
N GLU A 150 16.54 11.33 11.40
CA GLU A 150 16.85 12.21 10.25
C GLU A 150 17.52 11.44 9.11
N ALA A 151 18.39 10.47 9.44
CA ALA A 151 18.99 9.57 8.44
C ALA A 151 17.93 8.62 7.83
N VAL A 152 16.96 8.16 8.60
CA VAL A 152 15.80 7.39 8.13
C VAL A 152 14.98 8.20 7.11
N ARG A 153 14.68 9.45 7.45
CA ARG A 153 13.98 10.37 6.54
C ARG A 153 14.78 10.65 5.27
N LEU A 154 16.08 10.83 5.42
CA LEU A 154 16.98 11.01 4.28
C LEU A 154 16.89 9.81 3.32
N LEU A 155 17.05 8.59 3.82
CA LEU A 155 16.97 7.39 2.99
C LEU A 155 15.59 7.22 2.34
N TYR A 156 14.51 7.44 3.08
CA TYR A 156 13.15 7.42 2.55
C TYR A 156 12.98 8.38 1.37
N ARG A 157 13.49 9.62 1.50
CA ARG A 157 13.42 10.64 0.44
C ARG A 157 14.30 10.27 -0.77
N VAL A 158 15.47 9.70 -0.54
CA VAL A 158 16.32 9.18 -1.61
C VAL A 158 15.59 8.11 -2.41
N ILE A 159 14.95 7.14 -1.75
CA ILE A 159 14.16 6.10 -2.41
C ILE A 159 13.01 6.72 -3.21
N GLY A 160 12.36 7.77 -2.68
CA GLY A 160 11.31 8.50 -3.38
C GLY A 160 11.80 9.14 -4.68
N ILE A 161 12.96 9.79 -4.66
CA ILE A 161 13.55 10.45 -5.83
C ILE A 161 14.04 9.42 -6.87
N SER A 162 14.66 8.32 -6.43
CA SER A 162 15.25 7.31 -7.31
C SER A 162 14.27 6.36 -7.99
N ASN A 163 13.02 6.74 -8.19
CA ASN A 163 11.94 5.91 -8.75
C ASN A 163 11.58 4.65 -7.93
N GLY A 164 12.14 4.50 -6.75
CA GLY A 164 11.73 3.49 -5.79
C GLY A 164 10.52 3.91 -4.95
N GLY A 165 9.95 5.09 -5.24
CA GLY A 165 8.88 5.71 -4.47
C GLY A 165 7.54 5.01 -4.57
N ASP A 166 6.59 5.56 -3.87
CA ASP A 166 5.29 4.98 -3.58
C ASP A 166 4.25 5.06 -4.69
N ARG A 167 4.57 5.67 -5.84
CA ARG A 167 3.66 5.83 -7.00
C ARG A 167 2.28 6.42 -6.66
N ALA A 168 2.22 7.29 -5.67
CA ALA A 168 1.02 8.03 -5.36
C ALA A 168 0.61 8.94 -6.52
N LEU A 169 -0.70 9.05 -6.77
CA LEU A 169 -1.28 10.04 -7.69
C LEU A 169 -1.23 11.45 -7.08
N GLY A 170 -1.19 11.54 -5.76
CA GLY A 170 -1.18 12.79 -5.02
C GLY A 170 -1.81 12.64 -3.63
N ARG A 171 -2.23 13.75 -3.07
CA ARG A 171 -2.97 13.80 -1.81
C ARG A 171 -4.46 14.03 -2.09
N SER A 172 -5.31 13.55 -1.21
CA SER A 172 -6.77 13.70 -1.32
C SER A 172 -7.24 15.16 -1.29
N ASP A 173 -6.48 16.05 -0.63
CA ASP A 173 -6.75 17.48 -0.52
C ASP A 173 -6.18 18.33 -1.68
N ASP A 174 -5.49 17.70 -2.64
CA ASP A 174 -5.02 18.36 -3.85
C ASP A 174 -6.20 18.57 -4.82
N PRO A 175 -6.51 19.80 -5.25
CA PRO A 175 -7.59 20.06 -6.20
C PRO A 175 -7.48 19.28 -7.52
N GLU A 176 -6.26 18.95 -7.95
CA GLU A 176 -6.00 18.21 -9.18
C GLU A 176 -6.24 16.70 -9.04
N ILE A 177 -6.45 16.17 -7.83
CA ILE A 177 -6.59 14.73 -7.59
C ILE A 177 -7.73 14.13 -8.41
N TYR A 178 -8.82 14.87 -8.60
CA TYR A 178 -9.98 14.39 -9.37
C TYR A 178 -9.64 14.17 -10.84
N GLY A 179 -8.86 15.09 -11.43
CA GLY A 179 -8.36 14.97 -12.80
C GLY A 179 -7.36 13.82 -12.95
N ARG A 180 -6.44 13.68 -12.00
CA ARG A 180 -5.45 12.59 -12.01
C ARG A 180 -6.10 11.22 -11.87
N LEU A 181 -7.12 11.06 -11.01
CA LEU A 181 -7.91 9.83 -10.90
C LEU A 181 -8.60 9.49 -12.23
N GLN A 182 -9.21 10.48 -12.88
CA GLN A 182 -9.85 10.28 -14.17
C GLN A 182 -8.85 9.86 -15.24
N SER A 183 -7.75 10.59 -15.36
CA SER A 183 -6.71 10.31 -16.36
C SER A 183 -6.07 8.94 -16.18
N ALA A 184 -5.82 8.53 -14.93
CA ALA A 184 -5.33 7.19 -14.60
C ALA A 184 -6.35 6.13 -15.07
N TRP A 185 -7.62 6.27 -14.68
CA TRP A 185 -8.69 5.35 -15.07
C TRP A 185 -8.85 5.24 -16.60
N ASP A 186 -8.81 6.36 -17.31
CA ASP A 186 -8.94 6.40 -18.76
C ASP A 186 -7.78 5.74 -19.50
N SER A 187 -6.60 5.67 -18.84
CA SER A 187 -5.43 4.97 -19.38
C SER A 187 -5.49 3.45 -19.21
N PHE A 188 -6.28 2.94 -18.26
CA PHE A 188 -6.34 1.52 -17.93
C PHE A 188 -7.02 0.70 -19.04
N ARG A 189 -6.57 -0.53 -19.19
CA ARG A 189 -7.10 -1.52 -20.13
C ARG A 189 -7.12 -2.89 -19.45
N LEU A 190 -7.99 -3.79 -19.91
CA LEU A 190 -7.91 -5.20 -19.54
C LEU A 190 -6.52 -5.76 -19.88
N PHE A 191 -5.96 -6.52 -18.99
CA PHE A 191 -4.72 -7.26 -19.18
C PHE A 191 -4.85 -8.64 -18.53
N ASP A 192 -4.18 -9.62 -19.08
CA ASP A 192 -4.31 -11.02 -18.65
C ASP A 192 -3.09 -11.56 -17.89
N GLY A 193 -1.96 -10.86 -17.91
CA GLY A 193 -0.73 -11.35 -17.28
C GLY A 193 -0.23 -12.67 -17.90
N GLY A 194 -0.63 -12.99 -19.13
CA GLY A 194 -0.14 -14.15 -19.90
C GLY A 194 -0.48 -15.48 -19.24
N ARG A 195 0.56 -16.24 -18.81
CA ARG A 195 0.38 -17.56 -18.19
C ARG A 195 -0.50 -17.54 -16.93
N LEU A 196 -0.48 -16.46 -16.15
CA LEU A 196 -1.30 -16.35 -14.93
C LEU A 196 -2.79 -16.39 -15.23
N PHE A 197 -3.24 -15.77 -16.33
CA PHE A 197 -4.63 -15.87 -16.76
C PHE A 197 -5.05 -17.31 -17.00
N ASN A 198 -4.27 -18.05 -17.80
CA ASN A 198 -4.57 -19.45 -18.13
C ASN A 198 -4.57 -20.35 -16.88
N LEU A 199 -3.67 -20.10 -15.93
CA LEU A 199 -3.65 -20.81 -14.64
C LEU A 199 -4.92 -20.51 -13.84
N GLY A 200 -5.35 -19.26 -13.78
CA GLY A 200 -6.58 -18.87 -13.10
C GLY A 200 -7.82 -19.47 -13.73
N VAL A 201 -7.91 -19.50 -15.07
CA VAL A 201 -8.99 -20.18 -15.81
C VAL A 201 -9.07 -21.66 -15.41
N ARG A 202 -7.95 -22.37 -15.41
CA ARG A 202 -7.88 -23.79 -14.98
C ARG A 202 -8.27 -23.94 -13.51
N ALA A 203 -7.76 -23.08 -12.63
CA ALA A 203 -8.09 -23.12 -11.20
C ALA A 203 -9.59 -22.95 -10.93
N ILE A 204 -10.28 -22.07 -11.68
CA ILE A 204 -11.74 -21.93 -11.57
C ILE A 204 -12.44 -23.16 -12.17
N ALA A 205 -11.99 -23.66 -13.32
CA ALA A 205 -12.56 -24.83 -13.99
C ALA A 205 -12.49 -26.08 -13.11
N ASP A 206 -11.41 -26.25 -12.35
CA ASP A 206 -11.15 -27.37 -11.45
C ASP A 206 -11.71 -27.14 -10.01
N GLY A 207 -12.37 -26.00 -9.77
CA GLY A 207 -12.96 -25.66 -8.46
C GLY A 207 -11.91 -25.33 -7.38
N ALA A 208 -10.68 -25.04 -7.76
CA ALA A 208 -9.60 -24.63 -6.85
C ALA A 208 -9.70 -23.16 -6.42
N SER A 209 -10.41 -22.33 -7.18
CA SER A 209 -10.69 -20.94 -6.88
C SER A 209 -12.06 -20.54 -7.42
N THR A 210 -12.74 -19.61 -6.76
CA THR A 210 -14.01 -19.02 -7.24
C THR A 210 -13.77 -17.80 -8.14
N GLY A 211 -12.59 -17.20 -8.05
CA GLY A 211 -12.17 -16.03 -8.80
C GLY A 211 -10.76 -15.60 -8.43
N TYR A 212 -10.21 -14.68 -9.19
CA TYR A 212 -8.88 -14.11 -8.98
C TYR A 212 -8.80 -12.71 -9.59
N ASN A 213 -7.80 -11.95 -9.14
CA ASN A 213 -7.44 -10.68 -9.74
C ASN A 213 -6.02 -10.78 -10.28
N ILE A 214 -5.77 -10.24 -11.47
CA ILE A 214 -4.42 -10.02 -11.98
C ILE A 214 -4.08 -8.55 -11.80
N LYS A 215 -2.91 -8.27 -11.23
CA LYS A 215 -2.34 -6.94 -11.05
C LYS A 215 -0.97 -6.84 -11.71
N SER A 216 -0.61 -5.65 -12.16
CA SER A 216 0.72 -5.36 -12.68
C SER A 216 1.58 -4.68 -11.61
N ASP A 217 2.83 -5.13 -11.45
CA ASP A 217 3.81 -4.53 -10.54
C ASP A 217 4.16 -3.09 -10.96
N ALA A 218 3.88 -2.72 -12.22
CA ALA A 218 4.08 -1.35 -12.72
C ALA A 218 3.20 -0.32 -11.99
N PHE A 219 2.07 -0.73 -11.43
CA PHE A 219 1.13 0.14 -10.71
C PHE A 219 1.15 -0.08 -9.19
N ASP A 220 2.07 -0.91 -8.68
CA ASP A 220 2.14 -1.18 -7.24
C ASP A 220 2.44 0.10 -6.46
N ALA A 221 1.46 0.60 -5.76
CA ALA A 221 1.64 1.69 -4.82
C ALA A 221 2.26 1.12 -3.55
N ARG A 222 3.53 1.42 -3.32
CA ARG A 222 4.27 1.00 -2.13
C ARG A 222 3.85 1.81 -0.91
N PHE A 223 2.57 1.68 -0.54
CA PHE A 223 2.01 2.30 0.65
C PHE A 223 2.21 1.39 1.86
N VAL A 224 2.52 1.98 3.00
CA VAL A 224 2.74 1.25 4.25
C VAL A 224 1.44 0.57 4.68
N SER A 225 1.46 -0.76 4.76
CA SER A 225 0.28 -1.59 5.04
C SER A 225 -0.46 -1.17 6.31
N LEU A 226 0.30 -0.81 7.36
CA LEU A 226 -0.26 -0.38 8.64
C LEU A 226 -1.18 0.84 8.53
N TYR A 227 -0.85 1.78 7.65
CA TYR A 227 -1.57 3.05 7.50
C TYR A 227 -2.53 3.05 6.31
N THR A 228 -2.63 1.94 5.56
CA THR A 228 -3.36 1.88 4.30
C THR A 228 -4.71 1.18 4.44
N LEU A 229 -5.73 1.79 3.86
CA LEU A 229 -7.02 1.18 3.58
C LEU A 229 -7.18 1.07 2.06
N GLN A 230 -7.65 -0.08 1.59
CA GLN A 230 -7.89 -0.35 0.19
C GLN A 230 -9.38 -0.46 -0.10
N TYR A 231 -9.80 0.06 -1.24
CA TYR A 231 -11.16 0.01 -1.72
C TYR A 231 -11.18 -0.45 -3.18
N GLY A 232 -11.86 -1.58 -3.45
CA GLY A 232 -11.99 -2.15 -4.79
C GLY A 232 -13.30 -1.73 -5.47
N HIS A 233 -13.24 -1.21 -6.70
CA HIS A 233 -14.41 -0.87 -7.50
C HIS A 233 -14.11 -0.80 -9.00
N SER A 234 -15.18 -0.68 -9.81
CA SER A 234 -15.10 -0.54 -11.28
C SER A 234 -15.57 0.83 -11.80
N ASP A 235 -16.11 1.69 -10.95
CA ASP A 235 -16.63 3.02 -11.31
C ASP A 235 -15.80 4.12 -10.65
N ILE A 236 -15.08 4.89 -11.46
CA ILE A 236 -14.20 5.97 -10.97
C ILE A 236 -14.92 7.08 -10.21
N ARG A 237 -16.23 7.24 -10.41
CA ARG A 237 -17.04 8.22 -9.67
C ARG A 237 -16.99 7.95 -8.18
N HIS A 238 -16.90 6.68 -7.75
CA HIS A 238 -16.82 6.32 -6.34
C HIS A 238 -15.48 6.75 -5.72
N ALA A 239 -14.36 6.59 -6.42
CA ALA A 239 -13.08 7.11 -5.94
C ALA A 239 -13.14 8.63 -5.73
N LYS A 240 -13.76 9.37 -6.69
CA LYS A 240 -13.95 10.82 -6.57
C LYS A 240 -14.86 11.20 -5.40
N GLN A 241 -15.93 10.44 -5.17
CA GLN A 241 -16.82 10.66 -4.00
C GLN A 241 -16.07 10.47 -2.68
N LEU A 242 -15.17 9.47 -2.60
CA LEU A 242 -14.36 9.25 -1.41
C LEU A 242 -13.37 10.38 -1.16
N MET A 243 -12.79 10.99 -2.22
CA MET A 243 -11.97 12.20 -2.06
C MET A 243 -12.77 13.36 -1.50
N ALA A 244 -13.99 13.57 -2.01
CA ALA A 244 -14.87 14.63 -1.51
C ALA A 244 -15.24 14.39 -0.03
N LEU A 245 -15.52 13.16 0.35
CA LEU A 245 -15.84 12.80 1.73
C LEU A 245 -14.66 13.03 2.69
N LEU A 246 -13.44 12.64 2.29
CA LEU A 246 -12.21 12.91 3.05
C LEU A 246 -12.07 14.42 3.30
N ASN A 247 -12.20 15.22 2.24
CA ASN A 247 -12.02 16.68 2.30
C ASN A 247 -13.10 17.34 3.17
N GLU A 248 -14.35 16.91 3.07
CA GLU A 248 -15.44 17.41 3.91
C GLU A 248 -15.15 17.22 5.42
N LYS A 249 -14.50 16.12 5.76
CA LYS A 249 -14.18 15.77 7.16
C LYS A 249 -12.79 16.22 7.60
N GLY A 250 -12.04 16.90 6.73
CA GLY A 250 -10.69 17.37 7.04
C GLY A 250 -9.68 16.23 7.20
N LEU A 251 -9.97 15.05 6.65
CA LEU A 251 -9.05 13.92 6.62
C LEU A 251 -8.21 13.98 5.34
N VAL A 252 -6.92 13.69 5.47
CA VAL A 252 -6.00 13.70 4.35
C VAL A 252 -5.32 12.36 4.21
N ALA A 253 -5.35 11.81 2.99
CA ALA A 253 -4.64 10.59 2.64
C ALA A 253 -3.78 10.80 1.39
N ARG A 254 -2.71 10.03 1.25
CA ARG A 254 -2.04 9.82 -0.02
C ARG A 254 -2.88 8.84 -0.84
N VAL A 255 -2.98 9.08 -2.12
CA VAL A 255 -3.93 8.40 -3.00
C VAL A 255 -3.18 7.68 -4.11
N ALA A 256 -3.48 6.41 -4.31
CA ALA A 256 -3.04 5.66 -5.48
C ALA A 256 -4.19 4.88 -6.09
N LEU A 257 -4.12 4.63 -7.40
CA LEU A 257 -5.10 3.86 -8.14
C LEU A 257 -4.37 2.73 -8.89
N GLU A 258 -4.63 1.49 -8.50
CA GLU A 258 -4.03 0.30 -9.09
C GLU A 258 -5.05 -0.42 -9.97
N PRO A 259 -4.84 -0.55 -11.28
CA PRO A 259 -5.71 -1.35 -12.13
C PRO A 259 -5.56 -2.84 -11.79
N LYS A 260 -6.66 -3.55 -11.89
CA LYS A 260 -6.70 -5.00 -11.83
C LYS A 260 -7.69 -5.55 -12.85
N THR A 261 -7.39 -6.73 -13.40
CA THR A 261 -8.36 -7.54 -14.12
C THR A 261 -8.89 -8.59 -13.16
N SER A 262 -10.17 -8.47 -12.81
CA SER A 262 -10.87 -9.44 -11.98
C SER A 262 -11.54 -10.48 -12.86
N SER A 263 -11.30 -11.77 -12.58
CA SER A 263 -11.89 -12.88 -13.33
C SER A 263 -12.68 -13.77 -12.38
N TYR A 264 -13.91 -14.08 -12.78
CA TYR A 264 -14.84 -14.88 -12.00
C TYR A 264 -15.82 -15.61 -12.90
N ARG A 265 -16.50 -16.62 -12.36
CA ARG A 265 -17.48 -17.37 -13.10
C ARG A 265 -18.69 -16.47 -13.44
N TYR A 266 -19.05 -16.43 -14.74
CA TYR A 266 -20.25 -15.78 -15.21
C TYR A 266 -21.41 -16.79 -15.20
N LEU A 267 -22.53 -16.42 -14.60
CA LEU A 267 -23.72 -17.25 -14.56
C LEU A 267 -24.73 -16.77 -15.63
N LEU A 268 -25.15 -17.68 -16.51
CA LEU A 268 -26.10 -17.35 -17.60
C LEU A 268 -27.47 -16.86 -17.08
N GLU A 269 -27.79 -17.16 -15.84
CA GLU A 269 -28.97 -16.64 -15.16
C GLU A 269 -28.93 -15.12 -14.94
N TRP A 270 -27.74 -14.50 -14.99
CA TRP A 270 -27.58 -13.05 -14.93
C TRP A 270 -27.99 -12.34 -16.23
N GLY A 271 -28.20 -13.11 -17.31
CA GLY A 271 -28.57 -12.61 -18.62
C GLY A 271 -27.71 -13.19 -19.75
N PRO A 272 -27.96 -12.74 -21.00
CA PRO A 272 -27.14 -13.16 -22.12
C PRO A 272 -25.71 -12.62 -21.99
N VAL A 273 -24.76 -13.35 -22.57
CA VAL A 273 -23.35 -12.91 -22.63
C VAL A 273 -23.30 -11.52 -23.30
N PRO A 274 -22.79 -10.50 -22.61
CA PRO A 274 -22.71 -9.15 -23.17
C PRO A 274 -21.65 -9.04 -24.25
N GLU A 275 -21.81 -8.07 -25.16
CA GLU A 275 -20.75 -7.72 -26.11
C GLU A 275 -19.49 -7.24 -25.40
N PRO A 276 -18.32 -7.67 -25.85
CA PRO A 276 -17.05 -7.24 -25.24
C PRO A 276 -16.88 -5.73 -25.29
N SER A 277 -16.34 -5.16 -24.22
CA SER A 277 -15.95 -3.76 -24.14
C SER A 277 -14.46 -3.64 -23.72
N ARG A 278 -13.95 -2.41 -23.68
CA ARG A 278 -12.59 -2.17 -23.17
C ARG A 278 -12.43 -2.52 -21.68
N HIS A 279 -13.55 -2.62 -20.95
CA HIS A 279 -13.55 -2.84 -19.49
C HIS A 279 -14.14 -4.19 -19.08
N TYR A 280 -14.76 -4.92 -20.01
CA TYR A 280 -15.47 -6.14 -19.64
C TYR A 280 -15.58 -7.09 -20.85
N ARG A 281 -15.34 -8.36 -20.61
CA ARG A 281 -15.60 -9.45 -21.56
C ARG A 281 -16.04 -10.72 -20.84
N VAL A 282 -16.75 -11.58 -21.53
CA VAL A 282 -17.10 -12.92 -21.06
C VAL A 282 -16.64 -13.92 -22.10
N ASP A 283 -15.78 -14.83 -21.68
CA ASP A 283 -15.20 -15.89 -22.53
C ASP A 283 -15.87 -17.22 -22.19
N LYS A 284 -16.33 -17.97 -23.22
CA LYS A 284 -16.77 -19.37 -23.04
C LYS A 284 -15.53 -20.27 -22.93
N VAL A 285 -15.33 -20.88 -21.76
CA VAL A 285 -14.19 -21.76 -21.49
C VAL A 285 -14.51 -23.21 -21.87
N ARG A 286 -15.72 -23.65 -21.54
CA ARG A 286 -16.28 -24.97 -21.91
C ARG A 286 -17.81 -24.86 -21.93
N GLU A 287 -18.53 -25.96 -22.24
CA GLU A 287 -19.97 -25.93 -22.46
C GLU A 287 -20.77 -25.31 -21.29
N ASP A 288 -20.35 -25.61 -20.07
CA ASP A 288 -20.99 -25.20 -18.81
C ASP A 288 -20.26 -24.11 -18.04
N LEU A 289 -19.20 -23.52 -18.63
CA LEU A 289 -18.35 -22.57 -17.93
C LEU A 289 -18.04 -21.33 -18.78
N TYR A 290 -18.54 -20.20 -18.30
CA TYR A 290 -18.21 -18.88 -18.81
C TYR A 290 -17.44 -18.11 -17.74
N LEU A 291 -16.40 -17.37 -18.16
CA LEU A 291 -15.63 -16.49 -17.28
C LEU A 291 -15.78 -15.04 -17.71
N ALA A 292 -16.18 -14.20 -16.77
CA ALA A 292 -16.11 -12.77 -16.91
C ALA A 292 -14.70 -12.28 -16.56
N SER A 293 -14.19 -11.34 -17.34
CA SER A 293 -13.01 -10.54 -17.02
C SER A 293 -13.42 -9.07 -16.99
N ALA A 294 -13.30 -8.44 -15.84
CA ALA A 294 -13.67 -7.05 -15.59
C ALA A 294 -12.45 -6.21 -15.25
N LEU A 295 -12.31 -5.05 -15.88
CA LEU A 295 -11.36 -4.04 -15.46
C LEU A 295 -11.91 -3.34 -14.22
N GLU A 296 -11.17 -3.44 -13.14
CA GLU A 296 -11.44 -2.78 -11.87
C GLU A 296 -10.20 -2.03 -11.42
N TYR A 297 -10.32 -1.32 -10.31
CA TYR A 297 -9.19 -0.70 -9.62
C TYR A 297 -9.25 -1.01 -8.13
N ASP A 298 -8.08 -0.96 -7.50
CA ASP A 298 -7.94 -0.76 -6.07
C ASP A 298 -7.52 0.69 -5.82
N LEU A 299 -8.40 1.45 -5.19
CA LEU A 299 -8.07 2.75 -4.61
C LEU A 299 -7.36 2.49 -3.29
N LYS A 300 -6.10 2.89 -3.18
CA LYS A 300 -5.35 2.84 -1.93
C LYS A 300 -5.30 4.22 -1.30
N LEU A 301 -5.60 4.26 -0.02
CA LEU A 301 -5.59 5.46 0.81
C LEU A 301 -4.64 5.23 1.96
N GLU A 302 -3.49 5.90 1.93
CA GLU A 302 -2.51 5.85 3.01
C GLU A 302 -2.65 7.09 3.88
N PHE A 303 -2.98 6.87 5.13
CA PHE A 303 -3.16 7.92 6.13
C PHE A 303 -1.85 8.20 6.86
N ARG A 304 -1.74 9.39 7.41
CA ARG A 304 -0.56 9.77 8.19
C ARG A 304 -0.53 9.13 9.58
N THR A 305 -1.70 8.86 10.14
CA THR A 305 -1.86 8.26 11.47
C THR A 305 -2.90 7.13 11.43
N LEU A 306 -2.80 6.18 12.36
CA LEU A 306 -3.83 5.16 12.57
C LEU A 306 -5.18 5.80 12.94
N LYS A 307 -5.14 6.86 13.73
CA LYS A 307 -6.35 7.60 14.11
C LYS A 307 -7.13 8.11 12.89
N ASP A 308 -6.44 8.65 11.89
CA ASP A 308 -7.09 9.14 10.66
C ASP A 308 -7.61 7.98 9.80
N LYS A 309 -6.88 6.86 9.74
CA LYS A 309 -7.34 5.62 9.09
C LYS A 309 -8.62 5.11 9.73
N ASP A 310 -8.66 5.00 11.06
CA ASP A 310 -9.82 4.51 11.82
C ASP A 310 -11.00 5.47 11.71
N ALA A 311 -10.74 6.78 11.72
CA ALA A 311 -11.76 7.81 11.54
C ALA A 311 -12.39 7.73 10.14
N PHE A 312 -11.59 7.51 9.11
CA PHE A 312 -12.09 7.32 7.75
C PHE A 312 -12.90 6.03 7.62
N ASP A 313 -12.42 4.93 8.19
CA ASP A 313 -13.14 3.66 8.18
C ASP A 313 -14.54 3.79 8.83
N SER A 314 -14.60 4.39 10.01
CA SER A 314 -15.87 4.67 10.70
C SER A 314 -16.82 5.53 9.87
N LEU A 315 -16.27 6.54 9.19
CA LEU A 315 -17.02 7.43 8.31
C LEU A 315 -17.60 6.68 7.11
N VAL A 316 -16.79 5.85 6.46
CA VAL A 316 -17.24 5.05 5.32
C VAL A 316 -18.33 4.05 5.72
N GLN A 317 -18.17 3.39 6.88
CA GLN A 317 -19.16 2.47 7.40
C GLN A 317 -20.52 3.15 7.62
N ALA A 318 -20.55 4.43 8.00
CA ALA A 318 -21.75 5.21 8.18
C ALA A 318 -22.41 5.61 6.84
N HIS A 319 -21.64 5.82 5.77
CA HIS A 319 -22.13 6.37 4.50
C HIS A 319 -22.29 5.31 3.39
N ALA A 320 -21.64 4.17 3.49
CA ALA A 320 -21.73 3.12 2.49
C ALA A 320 -23.10 2.41 2.57
N LYS A 321 -23.82 2.34 1.46
CA LYS A 321 -25.00 1.49 1.37
C LYS A 321 -24.56 0.03 1.47
N LYS A 322 -25.06 -0.71 2.44
CA LYS A 322 -24.67 -2.10 2.70
C LYS A 322 -25.71 -3.11 2.28
N ASN A 323 -26.98 -2.86 2.59
CA ASN A 323 -28.12 -3.73 2.29
C ASN A 323 -29.42 -3.01 2.69
N ASP A 324 -30.53 -3.71 2.60
CA ASP A 324 -31.85 -3.20 3.01
C ASP A 324 -31.94 -2.93 4.53
N ALA A 325 -31.06 -3.52 5.34
CA ALA A 325 -30.98 -3.23 6.78
C ALA A 325 -30.35 -1.86 7.09
N ASN A 326 -29.77 -1.18 6.09
CA ASN A 326 -29.30 0.20 6.20
C ASN A 326 -30.05 1.11 5.19
N PRO A 327 -31.36 1.33 5.37
CA PRO A 327 -32.18 2.13 4.45
C PRO A 327 -31.78 3.62 4.44
N GLU A 328 -31.09 4.08 5.49
CA GLU A 328 -30.59 5.46 5.61
C GLU A 328 -29.26 5.67 4.88
N GLY A 329 -28.61 4.63 4.44
CA GLY A 329 -27.39 4.66 3.61
C GLY A 329 -27.65 5.31 2.25
N ARG A 330 -28.20 6.51 2.24
CA ARG A 330 -28.26 7.39 1.09
C ARG A 330 -26.94 8.05 0.95
N GLY A 331 -26.25 7.80 -0.07
CA GLY A 331 -25.11 8.59 -0.19
C GLY A 331 -24.11 8.10 -1.20
N LEU A 332 -22.90 8.16 -0.81
CA LEU A 332 -21.78 7.64 -1.54
C LEU A 332 -22.13 6.21 -2.00
N LEU A 333 -21.92 5.94 -3.26
CA LEU A 333 -22.07 4.59 -3.80
C LEU A 333 -23.52 4.16 -4.07
N TYR A 334 -24.47 5.10 -4.05
CA TYR A 334 -25.80 4.83 -4.55
C TYR A 334 -25.75 4.39 -6.02
N GLY A 335 -26.44 3.31 -6.36
CA GLY A 335 -26.38 2.71 -7.69
C GLY A 335 -25.18 1.80 -7.93
N SER A 336 -24.34 1.57 -6.93
CA SER A 336 -23.34 0.53 -6.95
C SER A 336 -24.01 -0.85 -6.90
N TRP A 337 -23.66 -1.72 -7.86
CA TRP A 337 -24.16 -3.09 -7.93
C TRP A 337 -23.62 -3.94 -6.78
N TRP A 338 -22.40 -3.63 -6.37
CA TRP A 338 -21.67 -4.33 -5.31
C TRP A 338 -21.58 -3.45 -4.08
N GLN A 339 -21.66 -4.09 -2.94
CA GLN A 339 -21.28 -3.42 -1.71
C GLN A 339 -19.77 -3.07 -1.80
N PRO A 340 -19.37 -1.89 -1.29
CA PRO A 340 -17.97 -1.50 -1.30
C PRO A 340 -17.11 -2.55 -0.65
N LEU A 341 -16.03 -2.96 -1.34
CA LEU A 341 -15.09 -3.94 -0.84
C LEU A 341 -13.90 -3.23 -0.19
N TYR A 342 -13.99 -3.02 1.11
CA TYR A 342 -12.87 -2.47 1.91
C TYR A 342 -12.00 -3.59 2.43
N SER A 343 -10.69 -3.38 2.39
CA SER A 343 -9.71 -4.33 2.91
C SER A 343 -8.45 -3.65 3.42
N SER A 344 -7.76 -4.33 4.33
CA SER A 344 -6.48 -3.92 4.90
C SER A 344 -5.58 -5.13 5.09
N LEU A 345 -4.27 -4.94 4.94
CA LEU A 345 -3.26 -5.95 5.26
C LEU A 345 -2.93 -6.02 6.75
N THR A 346 -3.54 -5.18 7.56
CA THR A 346 -3.39 -5.15 9.01
C THR A 346 -4.75 -5.24 9.68
N PRO A 347 -4.82 -5.72 10.94
CA PRO A 347 -6.06 -5.85 11.66
C PRO A 347 -6.90 -4.56 11.64
N MET A 348 -8.19 -4.73 11.44
CA MET A 348 -9.19 -3.68 11.48
C MET A 348 -10.16 -3.92 12.63
N GLY A 349 -10.94 -2.89 12.98
CA GLY A 349 -11.96 -2.94 14.02
C GLY A 349 -13.17 -3.82 13.69
N PRO A 350 -14.25 -3.75 14.46
CA PRO A 350 -15.48 -4.52 14.25
C PRO A 350 -16.05 -4.34 12.84
N GLY A 351 -16.56 -5.41 12.25
CA GLY A 351 -17.11 -5.41 10.89
C GLY A 351 -16.10 -5.85 9.81
N TYR A 352 -14.89 -6.23 10.22
CA TYR A 352 -13.91 -6.87 9.35
C TYR A 352 -13.62 -8.29 9.80
N GLU A 353 -13.47 -9.17 8.81
CA GLU A 353 -13.15 -10.58 8.99
C GLU A 353 -11.79 -10.88 8.36
N GLU A 354 -11.02 -11.75 9.00
CA GLU A 354 -9.74 -12.20 8.47
C GLU A 354 -9.94 -13.32 7.43
N VAL A 355 -9.35 -13.12 6.25
CA VAL A 355 -9.26 -14.11 5.17
C VAL A 355 -7.80 -14.27 4.75
N ALA A 356 -7.51 -15.27 3.94
CA ALA A 356 -6.19 -15.46 3.37
C ALA A 356 -6.12 -14.92 1.94
N GLU A 357 -5.22 -14.00 1.70
CA GLU A 357 -4.82 -13.56 0.36
C GLU A 357 -3.63 -14.40 -0.12
N ASN A 358 -3.78 -15.03 -1.27
CA ASN A 358 -2.72 -15.79 -1.93
C ASN A 358 -2.21 -14.99 -3.13
N VAL A 359 -0.95 -14.58 -3.07
CA VAL A 359 -0.25 -13.89 -4.14
C VAL A 359 0.57 -14.92 -4.92
N VAL A 360 0.17 -15.16 -6.18
CA VAL A 360 0.80 -16.13 -7.06
C VAL A 360 1.65 -15.42 -8.11
N ARG A 361 2.89 -15.83 -8.25
CA ARG A 361 3.83 -15.35 -9.28
C ARG A 361 4.34 -16.49 -10.13
N SER A 362 4.57 -16.22 -11.40
CA SER A 362 5.17 -17.14 -12.36
C SER A 362 6.35 -16.46 -13.05
N GLU A 363 7.44 -17.20 -13.27
CA GLU A 363 8.58 -16.70 -14.03
C GLU A 363 8.26 -16.42 -15.50
N ALA A 364 7.20 -17.06 -16.02
CA ALA A 364 6.69 -16.82 -17.37
C ALA A 364 5.74 -15.60 -17.46
N SER A 365 5.49 -14.89 -16.35
CA SER A 365 4.61 -13.70 -16.29
C SER A 365 5.28 -12.59 -15.47
N VAL A 366 6.49 -12.23 -15.84
CA VAL A 366 7.27 -11.20 -15.15
C VAL A 366 6.52 -9.87 -15.15
N GLY A 367 6.50 -9.19 -14.01
CA GLY A 367 5.80 -7.91 -13.83
C GLY A 367 4.31 -8.04 -13.54
N TYR A 368 3.79 -9.26 -13.40
CA TYR A 368 2.41 -9.53 -13.02
C TYR A 368 2.31 -10.46 -11.82
N ARG A 369 1.23 -10.32 -11.08
CA ARG A 369 0.87 -11.19 -9.97
C ARG A 369 -0.63 -11.47 -9.98
N MET A 370 -0.99 -12.69 -9.61
CA MET A 370 -2.39 -13.10 -9.40
C MET A 370 -2.68 -13.05 -7.90
N HIS A 371 -3.82 -12.49 -7.54
CA HIS A 371 -4.35 -12.49 -6.19
C HIS A 371 -5.61 -13.34 -6.14
N SER A 372 -5.65 -14.31 -5.26
CA SER A 372 -6.82 -15.11 -4.98
C SER A 372 -7.06 -15.19 -3.48
N PHE A 373 -8.32 -15.20 -3.09
CA PHE A 373 -8.73 -15.11 -1.69
C PHE A 373 -9.44 -16.39 -1.28
N VAL A 374 -9.16 -16.86 -0.08
CA VAL A 374 -9.81 -18.03 0.51
C VAL A 374 -10.16 -17.72 1.97
N LEU A 375 -11.22 -18.37 2.46
CA LEU A 375 -11.52 -18.33 3.89
C LEU A 375 -10.34 -18.88 4.70
N LYS A 376 -10.15 -18.37 5.90
CA LYS A 376 -9.13 -18.85 6.85
C LYS A 376 -9.21 -20.36 7.01
N GLY A 377 -8.08 -21.03 6.85
CA GLY A 377 -7.98 -22.49 6.85
C GLY A 377 -8.03 -23.14 5.46
N GLY A 378 -8.36 -22.38 4.39
CA GLY A 378 -8.37 -22.85 3.00
C GLY A 378 -7.02 -22.80 2.29
N GLU A 379 -5.99 -22.17 2.88
CA GLU A 379 -4.72 -21.83 2.26
C GLU A 379 -3.96 -23.05 1.76
N ARG A 380 -3.91 -24.12 2.55
CA ARG A 380 -3.23 -25.36 2.19
C ARG A 380 -3.87 -26.02 0.97
N ARG A 381 -5.21 -26.07 0.92
CA ARG A 381 -5.96 -26.64 -0.21
C ARG A 381 -5.69 -25.83 -1.48
N PHE A 382 -5.75 -24.50 -1.40
CA PHE A 382 -5.42 -23.59 -2.49
C PHE A 382 -4.01 -23.84 -3.01
N ARG A 383 -3.01 -23.80 -2.13
CA ARG A 383 -1.60 -24.00 -2.47
C ARG A 383 -1.36 -25.35 -3.16
N THR A 384 -1.91 -26.43 -2.60
CA THR A 384 -1.80 -27.76 -3.18
C THR A 384 -2.38 -27.82 -4.59
N ALA A 385 -3.58 -27.26 -4.80
CA ALA A 385 -4.23 -27.24 -6.10
C ALA A 385 -3.43 -26.44 -7.14
N PHE A 386 -2.92 -25.25 -6.77
CA PHE A 386 -2.15 -24.43 -7.71
C PHE A 386 -0.78 -25.02 -8.05
N LEU A 387 -0.06 -25.61 -7.08
CA LEU A 387 1.20 -26.29 -7.33
C LEU A 387 1.02 -27.59 -8.14
N ALA A 388 -0.15 -28.23 -8.08
CA ALA A 388 -0.47 -29.34 -8.97
C ALA A 388 -0.67 -28.89 -10.43
N LEU A 389 -1.14 -27.66 -10.66
CA LEU A 389 -1.25 -27.08 -12.00
C LEU A 389 0.11 -26.66 -12.57
N ASP A 390 0.98 -26.10 -11.71
CA ASP A 390 2.33 -25.70 -12.06
C ASP A 390 3.23 -25.67 -10.80
N PRO A 391 4.15 -26.65 -10.65
CA PRO A 391 5.05 -26.73 -9.48
C PRO A 391 6.06 -25.57 -9.37
N SER A 392 6.27 -24.80 -10.44
CA SER A 392 7.24 -23.70 -10.47
C SER A 392 6.69 -22.39 -9.87
N LEU A 393 5.40 -22.36 -9.51
CA LEU A 393 4.77 -21.16 -8.97
C LEU A 393 5.35 -20.77 -7.62
N LYS A 394 5.56 -19.46 -7.45
CA LYS A 394 5.86 -18.85 -6.16
C LYS A 394 4.54 -18.34 -5.56
N ILE A 395 4.14 -18.96 -4.45
CA ILE A 395 2.88 -18.61 -3.76
C ILE A 395 3.22 -18.09 -2.37
N GLU A 396 2.88 -16.82 -2.16
CA GLU A 396 2.93 -16.16 -0.85
C GLU A 396 1.50 -16.07 -0.30
N THR A 397 1.29 -16.47 0.93
CA THR A 397 0.00 -16.34 1.62
C THR A 397 0.15 -15.38 2.77
N ARG A 398 -0.76 -14.41 2.85
CA ARG A 398 -0.77 -13.41 3.92
C ARG A 398 -2.19 -13.15 4.40
N PRO A 399 -2.36 -12.70 5.67
CA PRO A 399 -3.67 -12.32 6.16
C PRO A 399 -4.17 -11.06 5.45
N LEU A 400 -5.48 -10.99 5.25
CA LEU A 400 -6.19 -9.82 4.75
C LEU A 400 -7.46 -9.64 5.59
N TRP A 401 -7.68 -8.46 6.09
CA TRP A 401 -8.93 -8.10 6.75
C TRP A 401 -9.86 -7.46 5.73
N CYS A 402 -11.04 -8.02 5.56
CA CYS A 402 -12.02 -7.55 4.61
C CYS A 402 -13.36 -7.31 5.30
N ASN A 403 -14.16 -6.37 4.77
CA ASN A 403 -15.48 -6.10 5.30
C ASN A 403 -16.43 -7.28 5.05
N GLU A 404 -17.54 -7.30 5.81
CA GLU A 404 -18.53 -8.37 5.80
C GLU A 404 -19.01 -8.74 4.38
N ALA A 405 -19.20 -7.76 3.51
CA ALA A 405 -19.67 -7.99 2.14
C ALA A 405 -18.75 -8.93 1.34
N PHE A 406 -17.44 -8.71 1.42
CA PHE A 406 -16.46 -9.55 0.75
C PHE A 406 -16.32 -10.93 1.43
N TYR A 407 -16.38 -10.97 2.74
CA TYR A 407 -16.35 -12.21 3.51
C TYR A 407 -17.55 -13.11 3.14
N ARG A 408 -18.77 -12.57 3.08
CA ARG A 408 -19.96 -13.30 2.67
C ARG A 408 -19.87 -13.81 1.23
N TYR A 409 -19.34 -12.98 0.32
CA TYR A 409 -19.06 -13.42 -1.04
C TYR A 409 -18.15 -14.67 -1.08
N LEU A 410 -17.08 -14.69 -0.30
CA LEU A 410 -16.17 -15.85 -0.22
C LEU A 410 -16.85 -17.09 0.38
N LYS A 411 -17.87 -16.93 1.22
CA LYS A 411 -18.69 -18.01 1.74
C LYS A 411 -19.72 -18.53 0.73
N GLY A 412 -19.87 -17.87 -0.41
CA GLY A 412 -20.91 -18.18 -1.38
C GLY A 412 -22.30 -17.65 -0.99
N GLU A 413 -22.37 -16.76 0.00
CA GLU A 413 -23.60 -16.07 0.40
C GLU A 413 -23.80 -14.85 -0.50
N HIS A 414 -24.37 -15.07 -1.68
CA HIS A 414 -24.73 -13.99 -2.61
C HIS A 414 -26.06 -13.36 -2.21
N GLN A 415 -26.14 -12.05 -2.20
CA GLN A 415 -27.37 -11.27 -2.15
C GLN A 415 -27.45 -10.35 -3.35
#